data_36214bceea2d4ccc49c4eb2e918cfda8
#
_entry.id   36214bceea2d4ccc49c4eb2e918cfda8
#
_cell.length_a   1.000
_cell.length_b   1.000
_cell.length_c   1.000
_cell.angle_alpha   90.00
_cell.angle_beta   90.00
_cell.angle_gamma   90.00
#
_symmetry.space_group_name_H-M   'P 1'
#
loop_
_entity.id
_entity.type
_entity.pdbx_description
1 polymer ?
#
loop_
_entity_poly.entity_id
_entity_poly.type
_entity_poly.pdbx_seq_one_letter_code
_entity_poly.pdbx_strand_id
1 'polypeptide(L)'
;MEKQAVTIYTVAREARVSMATVSRVVNGNPNVKPATRQKVLDVIKRLNYRPNAVARGLASKRTTTVGVVIPNITNPYFAELALGIDDIASMYKYNIILANSDYDNDKILKVVRNLHAKQVDGIIFMGFDLSEELRAEFKSSSTPVVVAGSVVNDKELPAVRIDYRKAAKEAVARLLDHNHDHVALVTSSLGYSINGDDRLSGYQDALAEAGVQFDDQLVIETDGSYKQIYDQAKALADSGVKAAYVTNDHLAVGLLNGLTDNGIKVPTDFEIISSNDTTYTRLCRPMLTSISQPLYDIGAVSMRLLTKLMEDTDDRENDVILDHSIVSRQSTRLQ
;
A
#
# COMPACT_ATOMS: atom_id res chain seq x y z
N MET A 1 -13.16 42.44 15.84
CA MET A 1 -13.68 42.60 14.48
C MET A 1 -13.42 41.27 13.73
N GLU A 2 -14.43 40.46 13.49
CA GLU A 2 -14.32 39.29 12.64
C GLU A 2 -13.90 39.76 11.24
N LYS A 3 -12.77 39.27 10.74
CA LYS A 3 -12.39 39.43 9.34
C LYS A 3 -13.40 38.68 8.49
N GLN A 4 -14.33 39.40 7.89
CA GLN A 4 -15.27 38.80 6.94
C GLN A 4 -14.49 38.09 5.84
N ALA A 5 -14.68 36.79 5.71
CA ALA A 5 -13.96 35.97 4.75
C ALA A 5 -14.23 36.48 3.31
N VAL A 6 -13.17 36.75 2.56
CA VAL A 6 -13.27 37.17 1.16
C VAL A 6 -13.86 36.02 0.36
N THR A 7 -14.96 36.27 -0.34
CA THR A 7 -15.68 35.27 -1.13
C THR A 7 -15.54 35.54 -2.63
N ILE A 8 -15.96 34.60 -3.47
CA ILE A 8 -16.03 34.77 -4.93
C ILE A 8 -16.92 35.95 -5.32
N TYR A 9 -17.97 36.24 -4.51
CA TYR A 9 -18.84 37.41 -4.69
C TYR A 9 -18.06 38.72 -4.50
N THR A 10 -17.19 38.77 -3.49
CA THR A 10 -16.35 39.93 -3.24
C THR A 10 -15.40 40.23 -4.39
N VAL A 11 -14.75 39.15 -4.93
CA VAL A 11 -13.87 39.26 -6.09
C VAL A 11 -14.64 39.70 -7.34
N ALA A 12 -15.82 39.12 -7.61
CA ALA A 12 -16.64 39.47 -8.76
C ALA A 12 -17.07 40.95 -8.73
N ARG A 13 -17.50 41.43 -7.56
CA ARG A 13 -17.87 42.83 -7.37
C ARG A 13 -16.70 43.77 -7.60
N GLU A 14 -15.56 43.53 -6.99
CA GLU A 14 -14.35 44.35 -7.08
C GLU A 14 -13.75 44.34 -8.50
N ALA A 15 -13.78 43.16 -9.20
CA ALA A 15 -13.35 43.05 -10.58
C ALA A 15 -14.41 43.53 -11.59
N ARG A 16 -15.62 43.89 -11.13
CA ARG A 16 -16.77 44.29 -12.00
C ARG A 16 -17.05 43.25 -13.11
N VAL A 17 -17.11 41.97 -12.72
CA VAL A 17 -17.42 40.84 -13.61
C VAL A 17 -18.41 39.91 -12.93
N SER A 18 -19.00 38.97 -13.68
CA SER A 18 -19.85 37.92 -13.08
C SER A 18 -19.03 36.91 -12.30
N MET A 19 -19.64 36.24 -11.32
CA MET A 19 -19.04 35.11 -10.58
C MET A 19 -18.59 34.00 -11.54
N ALA A 20 -19.38 33.74 -12.59
CA ALA A 20 -19.02 32.77 -13.62
C ALA A 20 -17.70 33.12 -14.32
N THR A 21 -17.45 34.44 -14.53
CA THR A 21 -16.18 34.91 -15.12
C THR A 21 -15.02 34.71 -14.12
N VAL A 22 -15.23 35.02 -12.82
CA VAL A 22 -14.19 34.76 -11.80
C VAL A 22 -13.88 33.27 -11.72
N SER A 23 -14.91 32.40 -11.67
CA SER A 23 -14.75 30.95 -11.67
C SER A 23 -13.97 30.44 -12.87
N ARG A 24 -14.25 30.93 -14.09
CA ARG A 24 -13.52 30.57 -15.30
C ARG A 24 -12.05 31.00 -15.24
N VAL A 25 -11.74 32.18 -14.69
CA VAL A 25 -10.37 32.64 -14.52
C VAL A 25 -9.61 31.80 -13.51
N VAL A 26 -10.23 31.52 -12.35
CA VAL A 26 -9.65 30.67 -11.28
C VAL A 26 -9.36 29.25 -11.78
N ASN A 27 -10.25 28.69 -12.61
CA ASN A 27 -10.11 27.35 -13.18
C ASN A 27 -9.26 27.32 -14.47
N GLY A 28 -8.61 28.41 -14.83
CA GLY A 28 -7.68 28.46 -15.99
C GLY A 28 -8.36 28.40 -17.35
N ASN A 29 -9.69 28.54 -17.46
CA ASN A 29 -10.43 28.41 -18.71
C ASN A 29 -9.87 29.36 -19.81
N PRO A 30 -9.45 28.86 -20.98
CA PRO A 30 -8.83 29.69 -22.02
C PRO A 30 -9.80 30.74 -22.63
N ASN A 31 -11.10 30.52 -22.55
CA ASN A 31 -12.12 31.35 -23.19
C ASN A 31 -12.43 32.66 -22.45
N VAL A 32 -11.47 33.17 -21.64
CA VAL A 32 -11.58 34.48 -20.98
C VAL A 32 -10.61 35.45 -21.62
N LYS A 33 -11.09 36.61 -22.06
CA LYS A 33 -10.27 37.67 -22.67
C LYS A 33 -9.06 38.00 -21.77
N PRO A 34 -7.82 38.13 -22.32
CA PRO A 34 -6.60 38.37 -21.52
C PRO A 34 -6.72 39.54 -20.54
N ALA A 35 -7.27 40.68 -20.98
CA ALA A 35 -7.45 41.85 -20.13
C ALA A 35 -8.41 41.58 -18.94
N THR A 36 -9.48 40.79 -19.15
CA THR A 36 -10.41 40.44 -18.11
C THR A 36 -9.76 39.44 -17.11
N ARG A 37 -8.98 38.49 -17.63
CA ARG A 37 -8.22 37.55 -16.83
C ARG A 37 -7.27 38.28 -15.90
N GLN A 38 -6.44 39.18 -16.45
CA GLN A 38 -5.47 39.94 -15.66
C GLN A 38 -6.16 40.75 -14.56
N LYS A 39 -7.22 41.46 -14.88
CA LYS A 39 -8.01 42.26 -13.91
C LYS A 39 -8.53 41.41 -12.74
N VAL A 40 -9.03 40.19 -13.03
CA VAL A 40 -9.52 39.28 -11.96
C VAL A 40 -8.37 38.75 -11.12
N LEU A 41 -7.24 38.37 -11.71
CA LEU A 41 -6.05 37.92 -11.01
C LEU A 41 -5.47 38.99 -10.07
N ASP A 42 -5.44 40.26 -10.52
CA ASP A 42 -4.98 41.38 -9.70
C ASP A 42 -5.87 41.59 -8.48
N VAL A 43 -7.20 41.47 -8.63
CA VAL A 43 -8.14 41.56 -7.52
C VAL A 43 -7.98 40.36 -6.57
N ILE A 44 -7.83 39.13 -7.10
CA ILE A 44 -7.57 37.94 -6.28
C ILE A 44 -6.31 38.14 -5.43
N LYS A 45 -5.22 38.59 -6.03
CA LYS A 45 -3.95 38.88 -5.35
C LYS A 45 -4.11 39.98 -4.29
N ARG A 46 -4.74 41.10 -4.62
CA ARG A 46 -4.96 42.23 -3.71
C ARG A 46 -5.80 41.86 -2.48
N LEU A 47 -6.85 41.04 -2.70
CA LEU A 47 -7.75 40.63 -1.62
C LEU A 47 -7.26 39.38 -0.89
N ASN A 48 -6.13 38.79 -1.30
CA ASN A 48 -5.66 37.47 -0.83
C ASN A 48 -6.78 36.41 -0.87
N TYR A 49 -7.59 36.44 -1.94
CA TYR A 49 -8.68 35.48 -2.10
C TYR A 49 -8.13 34.09 -2.38
N ARG A 50 -8.57 33.12 -1.61
CA ARG A 50 -8.32 31.69 -1.85
C ARG A 50 -9.62 31.02 -2.26
N PRO A 51 -9.65 30.37 -3.43
CA PRO A 51 -10.83 29.62 -3.86
C PRO A 51 -11.22 28.57 -2.80
N ASN A 52 -12.50 28.54 -2.45
CA ASN A 52 -13.00 27.52 -1.52
C ASN A 52 -13.15 26.17 -2.28
N ALA A 53 -12.34 25.18 -1.92
CA ALA A 53 -12.37 23.84 -2.52
C ALA A 53 -13.72 23.15 -2.30
N VAL A 54 -14.36 23.35 -1.14
CA VAL A 54 -15.69 22.78 -0.85
C VAL A 54 -16.75 23.32 -1.80
N ALA A 55 -16.79 24.66 -1.98
CA ALA A 55 -17.73 25.28 -2.91
C ALA A 55 -17.49 24.86 -4.37
N ARG A 56 -16.23 24.62 -4.75
CA ARG A 56 -15.85 24.11 -6.06
C ARG A 56 -16.30 22.67 -6.24
N GLY A 57 -16.05 21.80 -5.25
CA GLY A 57 -16.48 20.40 -5.25
C GLY A 57 -18.00 20.25 -5.39
N LEU A 58 -18.77 21.11 -4.70
CA LEU A 58 -20.23 21.13 -4.80
C LEU A 58 -20.71 21.46 -6.22
N ALA A 59 -20.02 22.38 -6.89
CA ALA A 59 -20.38 22.79 -8.25
C ALA A 59 -19.95 21.78 -9.34
N SER A 60 -18.82 21.10 -9.15
CA SER A 60 -18.27 20.11 -10.10
C SER A 60 -18.72 18.68 -9.82
N LYS A 61 -19.33 18.40 -8.68
CA LYS A 61 -19.57 17.05 -8.13
C LYS A 61 -18.28 16.20 -7.98
N ARG A 62 -17.11 16.85 -7.90
CA ARG A 62 -15.81 16.23 -7.70
C ARG A 62 -15.03 17.02 -6.66
N THR A 63 -14.49 16.31 -5.66
CA THR A 63 -13.70 16.95 -4.59
C THR A 63 -12.21 17.04 -4.94
N THR A 64 -11.79 16.39 -6.03
CA THR A 64 -10.37 16.20 -6.39
C THR A 64 -9.55 15.65 -5.22
N THR A 65 -10.13 14.68 -4.52
CA THR A 65 -9.54 14.07 -3.33
C THR A 65 -9.72 12.56 -3.38
N VAL A 66 -8.66 11.82 -3.10
CA VAL A 66 -8.63 10.36 -3.01
C VAL A 66 -8.34 9.96 -1.56
N GLY A 67 -9.09 8.97 -1.06
CA GLY A 67 -8.80 8.34 0.23
C GLY A 67 -7.77 7.22 0.07
N VAL A 68 -6.78 7.15 0.95
CA VAL A 68 -5.81 6.06 1.00
C VAL A 68 -5.86 5.43 2.38
N VAL A 69 -6.36 4.20 2.46
CA VAL A 69 -6.50 3.44 3.71
C VAL A 69 -5.26 2.58 3.90
N ILE A 70 -4.52 2.81 4.98
CA ILE A 70 -3.25 2.17 5.29
C ILE A 70 -3.34 1.43 6.62
N PRO A 71 -2.90 0.16 6.73
CA PRO A 71 -2.89 -0.54 8.01
C PRO A 71 -1.95 0.08 9.04
N ASN A 72 -0.75 0.48 8.63
CA ASN A 72 0.25 1.09 9.52
C ASN A 72 1.15 2.07 8.77
N ILE A 73 0.98 3.36 9.04
CA ILE A 73 1.74 4.45 8.41
C ILE A 73 3.25 4.42 8.75
N THR A 74 3.64 3.78 9.85
CA THR A 74 5.05 3.69 10.24
C THR A 74 5.80 2.54 9.58
N ASN A 75 5.08 1.63 8.88
CA ASN A 75 5.71 0.55 8.16
C ASN A 75 6.20 1.05 6.79
N PRO A 76 7.52 0.95 6.49
CA PRO A 76 8.11 1.39 5.21
C PRO A 76 7.44 0.80 3.98
N TYR A 77 6.89 -0.41 4.06
CA TYR A 77 6.15 -1.04 2.97
C TYR A 77 5.00 -0.16 2.48
N PHE A 78 4.14 0.28 3.40
CA PHE A 78 3.01 1.14 3.05
C PHE A 78 3.42 2.57 2.70
N ALA A 79 4.52 3.05 3.31
CA ALA A 79 5.03 4.39 3.02
C ALA A 79 5.56 4.50 1.58
N GLU A 80 6.25 3.47 1.07
CA GLU A 80 6.75 3.44 -0.31
C GLU A 80 5.61 3.32 -1.34
N LEU A 81 4.58 2.52 -1.05
CA LEU A 81 3.35 2.49 -1.85
C LEU A 81 2.67 3.88 -1.89
N ALA A 82 2.52 4.51 -0.71
CA ALA A 82 1.87 5.82 -0.60
C ALA A 82 2.62 6.91 -1.36
N LEU A 83 3.95 6.84 -1.45
CA LEU A 83 4.77 7.77 -2.24
C LEU A 83 4.41 7.68 -3.73
N GLY A 84 4.33 6.47 -4.29
CA GLY A 84 3.92 6.27 -5.69
C GLY A 84 2.48 6.77 -5.96
N ILE A 85 1.57 6.59 -4.99
CA ILE A 85 0.20 7.12 -5.08
C ILE A 85 0.22 8.66 -5.10
N ASP A 86 0.97 9.30 -4.19
CA ASP A 86 1.02 10.76 -4.06
C ASP A 86 1.56 11.43 -5.31
N ASP A 87 2.65 10.91 -5.88
CA ASP A 87 3.25 11.45 -7.09
C ASP A 87 2.27 11.43 -8.28
N ILE A 88 1.56 10.31 -8.47
CA ILE A 88 0.57 10.19 -9.54
C ILE A 88 -0.69 11.01 -9.24
N ALA A 89 -1.17 11.03 -7.99
CA ALA A 89 -2.29 11.87 -7.58
C ALA A 89 -1.99 13.35 -7.87
N SER A 90 -0.81 13.83 -7.50
CA SER A 90 -0.35 15.20 -7.77
C SER A 90 -0.33 15.52 -9.27
N MET A 91 0.13 14.59 -10.12
CA MET A 91 0.15 14.75 -11.59
C MET A 91 -1.26 14.91 -12.16
N TYR A 92 -2.24 14.16 -11.63
CA TYR A 92 -3.66 14.27 -11.98
C TYR A 92 -4.40 15.36 -11.20
N LYS A 93 -3.71 16.15 -10.34
CA LYS A 93 -4.25 17.24 -9.52
C LYS A 93 -5.25 16.77 -8.46
N TYR A 94 -5.08 15.55 -7.97
CA TYR A 94 -5.78 15.06 -6.79
C TYR A 94 -4.96 15.32 -5.53
N ASN A 95 -5.68 15.56 -4.42
CA ASN A 95 -5.11 15.50 -3.09
C ASN A 95 -5.33 14.10 -2.51
N ILE A 96 -4.47 13.64 -1.61
CA ILE A 96 -4.69 12.40 -0.88
C ILE A 96 -5.07 12.67 0.58
N ILE A 97 -5.94 11.84 1.13
CA ILE A 97 -6.21 11.74 2.58
C ILE A 97 -5.71 10.38 3.02
N LEU A 98 -4.60 10.35 3.75
CA LEU A 98 -4.11 9.15 4.40
C LEU A 98 -4.92 8.85 5.66
N ALA A 99 -5.39 7.61 5.78
CA ALA A 99 -6.17 7.15 6.92
C ALA A 99 -5.59 5.84 7.46
N ASN A 100 -5.07 5.87 8.68
CA ASN A 100 -4.45 4.72 9.35
C ASN A 100 -5.51 3.87 10.04
N SER A 101 -5.52 2.56 9.79
CA SER A 101 -6.54 1.62 10.26
C SER A 101 -6.10 0.67 11.37
N ASP A 102 -4.79 0.59 11.68
CA ASP A 102 -4.20 -0.24 12.75
C ASP A 102 -4.54 -1.74 12.68
N TYR A 103 -4.80 -2.28 11.48
CA TYR A 103 -5.26 -3.68 11.27
C TYR A 103 -6.58 -4.02 12.00
N ASP A 104 -7.36 -3.01 12.41
CA ASP A 104 -8.60 -3.15 13.16
C ASP A 104 -9.81 -2.99 12.21
N ASN A 105 -10.63 -4.04 12.08
CA ASN A 105 -11.77 -4.06 11.16
C ASN A 105 -12.81 -2.98 11.47
N ASP A 106 -13.09 -2.70 12.74
CA ASP A 106 -14.04 -1.64 13.14
C ASP A 106 -13.48 -0.26 12.76
N LYS A 107 -12.18 -0.08 12.94
CA LYS A 107 -11.49 1.15 12.57
C LYS A 107 -11.43 1.32 11.05
N ILE A 108 -11.16 0.24 10.29
CA ILE A 108 -11.22 0.26 8.82
C ILE A 108 -12.59 0.76 8.35
N LEU A 109 -13.67 0.14 8.84
CA LEU A 109 -15.03 0.52 8.46
C LEU A 109 -15.35 1.97 8.80
N LYS A 110 -14.96 2.44 9.99
CA LYS A 110 -15.13 3.83 10.42
C LYS A 110 -14.36 4.80 9.52
N VAL A 111 -13.13 4.45 9.14
CA VAL A 111 -12.28 5.24 8.24
C VAL A 111 -12.92 5.35 6.87
N VAL A 112 -13.39 4.24 6.29
CA VAL A 112 -14.03 4.21 4.96
C VAL A 112 -15.31 5.05 4.97
N ARG A 113 -16.16 4.92 5.98
CA ARG A 113 -17.37 5.76 6.14
C ARG A 113 -17.05 7.25 6.25
N ASN A 114 -15.97 7.60 6.93
CA ASN A 114 -15.50 8.98 7.02
C ASN A 114 -15.01 9.52 5.66
N LEU A 115 -14.37 8.69 4.84
CA LEU A 115 -13.95 9.05 3.50
C LEU A 115 -15.16 9.26 2.58
N HIS A 116 -16.16 8.37 2.63
CA HIS A 116 -17.43 8.54 1.93
C HIS A 116 -18.15 9.81 2.37
N ALA A 117 -18.22 10.10 3.68
CA ALA A 117 -18.84 11.33 4.20
C ALA A 117 -18.10 12.61 3.72
N LYS A 118 -16.80 12.52 3.46
CA LYS A 118 -15.99 13.60 2.85
C LYS A 118 -16.14 13.65 1.33
N GLN A 119 -16.91 12.74 0.73
CA GLN A 119 -17.15 12.65 -0.71
C GLN A 119 -15.84 12.54 -1.50
N VAL A 120 -14.90 11.68 -1.05
CA VAL A 120 -13.71 11.38 -1.85
C VAL A 120 -14.11 10.78 -3.19
N ASP A 121 -13.38 11.11 -4.26
CA ASP A 121 -13.71 10.68 -5.62
C ASP A 121 -13.33 9.22 -5.87
N GLY A 122 -12.43 8.66 -5.05
CA GLY A 122 -12.01 7.26 -5.09
C GLY A 122 -11.23 6.86 -3.84
N ILE A 123 -11.05 5.55 -3.64
CA ILE A 123 -10.34 4.97 -2.51
C ILE A 123 -9.27 3.99 -2.99
N ILE A 124 -8.05 4.10 -2.45
CA ILE A 124 -7.02 3.06 -2.54
C ILE A 124 -6.96 2.35 -1.19
N PHE A 125 -7.14 1.04 -1.20
CA PHE A 125 -7.20 0.19 -0.02
C PHE A 125 -5.97 -0.72 0.04
N MET A 126 -5.21 -0.65 1.13
CA MET A 126 -4.01 -1.45 1.37
C MET A 126 -4.22 -2.52 2.46
N GLY A 127 -5.46 -2.90 2.75
CA GLY A 127 -5.77 -3.93 3.74
C GLY A 127 -5.58 -5.34 3.20
N PHE A 128 -5.60 -6.31 4.12
CA PHE A 128 -5.34 -7.72 3.81
C PHE A 128 -6.60 -8.57 3.80
N ASP A 129 -7.73 -8.03 4.27
CA ASP A 129 -9.01 -8.74 4.34
C ASP A 129 -10.17 -7.74 4.21
N LEU A 130 -11.32 -8.26 3.81
CA LEU A 130 -12.58 -7.52 3.73
C LEU A 130 -13.63 -8.22 4.58
N SER A 131 -14.01 -7.61 5.71
CA SER A 131 -15.20 -8.06 6.43
C SER A 131 -16.45 -7.91 5.57
N GLU A 132 -17.51 -8.64 5.89
CA GLU A 132 -18.80 -8.54 5.17
C GLU A 132 -19.34 -7.11 5.22
N GLU A 133 -19.22 -6.43 6.36
CA GLU A 133 -19.65 -5.04 6.54
C GLU A 133 -18.85 -4.08 5.67
N LEU A 134 -17.52 -4.27 5.57
CA LEU A 134 -16.67 -3.44 4.72
C LEU A 134 -16.97 -3.66 3.24
N ARG A 135 -17.21 -4.90 2.84
CA ARG A 135 -17.63 -5.26 1.48
C ARG A 135 -18.98 -4.62 1.14
N ALA A 136 -19.96 -4.69 2.06
CA ALA A 136 -21.23 -4.02 1.90
C ALA A 136 -21.10 -2.50 1.80
N GLU A 137 -20.20 -1.90 2.59
CA GLU A 137 -19.92 -0.47 2.54
C GLU A 137 -19.34 -0.05 1.17
N PHE A 138 -18.38 -0.81 0.63
CA PHE A 138 -17.85 -0.54 -0.72
C PHE A 138 -18.91 -0.69 -1.81
N LYS A 139 -19.76 -1.72 -1.73
CA LYS A 139 -20.84 -1.96 -2.71
C LYS A 139 -21.98 -0.95 -2.61
N SER A 140 -22.20 -0.34 -1.45
CA SER A 140 -23.27 0.67 -1.24
C SER A 140 -22.92 2.03 -1.83
N SER A 141 -21.65 2.27 -2.15
CA SER A 141 -21.13 3.53 -2.68
C SER A 141 -20.80 3.41 -4.17
N SER A 142 -20.98 4.50 -4.91
CA SER A 142 -20.48 4.63 -6.29
C SER A 142 -18.99 5.02 -6.33
N THR A 143 -18.33 5.20 -5.18
CA THR A 143 -16.92 5.55 -5.10
C THR A 143 -16.07 4.35 -5.50
N PRO A 144 -15.28 4.40 -6.57
CA PRO A 144 -14.44 3.30 -6.99
C PRO A 144 -13.34 3.01 -5.97
N VAL A 145 -13.01 1.71 -5.83
CA VAL A 145 -11.98 1.22 -4.90
C VAL A 145 -10.95 0.40 -5.67
N VAL A 146 -9.68 0.59 -5.38
CA VAL A 146 -8.56 -0.22 -5.89
C VAL A 146 -7.78 -0.78 -4.71
N VAL A 147 -7.49 -2.08 -4.75
CA VAL A 147 -6.61 -2.74 -3.76
C VAL A 147 -5.16 -2.59 -4.21
N ALA A 148 -4.26 -2.15 -3.32
CA ALA A 148 -2.86 -1.94 -3.63
C ALA A 148 -1.94 -2.77 -2.73
N GLY A 149 -1.05 -3.56 -3.34
CA GLY A 149 -0.01 -4.31 -2.63
C GLY A 149 -0.54 -5.45 -1.75
N SER A 150 -1.73 -5.97 -2.04
CA SER A 150 -2.34 -7.04 -1.28
C SER A 150 -3.28 -7.89 -2.12
N VAL A 151 -3.75 -8.97 -1.53
CA VAL A 151 -4.82 -9.83 -2.03
C VAL A 151 -5.95 -9.80 -1.03
N VAL A 152 -7.15 -9.60 -1.51
CA VAL A 152 -8.37 -9.67 -0.71
C VAL A 152 -9.30 -10.74 -1.29
N ASN A 153 -10.16 -11.30 -0.46
CA ASN A 153 -11.11 -12.35 -0.85
C ASN A 153 -12.30 -11.81 -1.68
N ASP A 154 -12.08 -10.83 -2.53
CA ASP A 154 -13.08 -10.26 -3.45
C ASP A 154 -12.46 -10.02 -4.84
N LYS A 155 -12.79 -10.90 -5.78
CA LYS A 155 -12.30 -10.84 -7.17
C LYS A 155 -12.97 -9.73 -8.01
N GLU A 156 -13.99 -9.07 -7.49
CA GLU A 156 -14.65 -7.95 -8.18
C GLU A 156 -13.89 -6.63 -7.98
N LEU A 157 -13.07 -6.53 -6.91
CA LEU A 157 -12.27 -5.34 -6.66
C LEU A 157 -10.98 -5.36 -7.51
N PRO A 158 -10.75 -4.30 -8.29
CA PRO A 158 -9.51 -4.11 -9.01
C PRO A 158 -8.31 -4.09 -8.06
N ALA A 159 -7.23 -4.79 -8.44
CA ALA A 159 -6.03 -4.89 -7.62
C ALA A 159 -4.75 -4.64 -8.42
N VAL A 160 -3.73 -4.09 -7.76
CA VAL A 160 -2.36 -3.98 -8.27
C VAL A 160 -1.42 -4.63 -7.27
N ARG A 161 -0.71 -5.66 -7.68
CA ARG A 161 0.08 -6.52 -6.79
C ARG A 161 1.19 -7.25 -7.53
N ILE A 162 1.99 -8.03 -6.84
CA ILE A 162 2.83 -9.08 -7.43
C ILE A 162 2.10 -10.44 -7.35
N ASP A 163 2.65 -11.45 -8.01
CA ASP A 163 2.26 -12.85 -7.80
C ASP A 163 2.95 -13.36 -6.51
N TYR A 164 2.22 -13.30 -5.38
CA TYR A 164 2.75 -13.69 -4.07
C TYR A 164 3.00 -15.20 -3.97
N ARG A 165 2.20 -16.04 -4.65
CA ARG A 165 2.39 -17.49 -4.67
C ARG A 165 3.70 -17.84 -5.39
N LYS A 166 3.91 -17.28 -6.57
CA LYS A 166 5.15 -17.47 -7.35
C LYS A 166 6.36 -16.93 -6.57
N ALA A 167 6.27 -15.76 -5.98
CA ALA A 167 7.37 -15.14 -5.22
C ALA A 167 7.77 -15.98 -4.00
N ALA A 168 6.79 -16.49 -3.25
CA ALA A 168 7.03 -17.38 -2.11
C ALA A 168 7.68 -18.70 -2.56
N LYS A 169 7.16 -19.30 -3.64
CA LYS A 169 7.73 -20.51 -4.23
C LYS A 169 9.20 -20.34 -4.60
N GLU A 170 9.54 -19.27 -5.31
CA GLU A 170 10.92 -18.98 -5.73
C GLU A 170 11.86 -18.75 -4.53
N ALA A 171 11.39 -18.05 -3.48
CA ALA A 171 12.17 -17.83 -2.25
C ALA A 171 12.46 -19.14 -1.50
N VAL A 172 11.44 -19.99 -1.37
CA VAL A 172 11.58 -21.29 -0.67
C VAL A 172 12.43 -22.25 -1.47
N ALA A 173 12.21 -22.37 -2.79
CA ALA A 173 13.02 -23.21 -3.68
C ALA A 173 14.50 -22.86 -3.56
N ARG A 174 14.84 -21.56 -3.51
CA ARG A 174 16.22 -21.13 -3.34
C ARG A 174 16.85 -21.57 -2.01
N LEU A 175 16.09 -21.60 -0.91
CA LEU A 175 16.58 -22.11 0.37
C LEU A 175 16.77 -23.65 0.30
N LEU A 176 15.86 -24.36 -0.34
CA LEU A 176 15.97 -25.81 -0.55
C LEU A 176 17.18 -26.18 -1.41
N ASP A 177 17.51 -25.39 -2.45
CA ASP A 177 18.70 -25.56 -3.28
C ASP A 177 20.02 -25.47 -2.49
N HIS A 178 20.00 -24.83 -1.30
CA HIS A 178 21.14 -24.78 -0.37
C HIS A 178 21.23 -26.02 0.55
N ASN A 179 20.52 -27.10 0.23
CA ASN A 179 20.43 -28.36 1.00
C ASN A 179 19.83 -28.19 2.39
N HIS A 180 18.78 -27.38 2.50
CA HIS A 180 17.96 -27.30 3.69
C HIS A 180 16.74 -28.18 3.55
N ASP A 181 16.65 -29.27 4.31
CA ASP A 181 15.49 -30.17 4.32
C ASP A 181 14.32 -29.62 5.16
N HIS A 182 14.63 -28.68 6.07
CA HIS A 182 13.66 -28.05 6.97
C HIS A 182 13.75 -26.54 6.83
N VAL A 183 12.88 -25.97 5.99
CA VAL A 183 12.71 -24.53 5.80
C VAL A 183 11.44 -24.09 6.51
N ALA A 184 11.51 -23.14 7.44
CA ALA A 184 10.33 -22.59 8.08
C ALA A 184 9.65 -21.51 7.22
N LEU A 185 8.33 -21.45 7.27
CA LEU A 185 7.54 -20.30 6.85
C LEU A 185 7.19 -19.45 8.08
N VAL A 186 7.70 -18.23 8.19
CA VAL A 186 7.35 -17.30 9.26
C VAL A 186 6.43 -16.23 8.71
N THR A 187 5.21 -16.15 9.27
CA THR A 187 4.16 -15.28 8.74
C THR A 187 3.34 -14.62 9.85
N SER A 188 2.62 -13.56 9.52
CA SER A 188 1.49 -13.09 10.32
C SER A 188 0.26 -13.97 10.03
N SER A 189 -0.93 -13.55 10.45
CA SER A 189 -2.14 -14.38 10.36
C SER A 189 -2.34 -15.06 9.01
N LEU A 190 -2.53 -16.39 9.06
CA LEU A 190 -2.92 -17.20 7.91
C LEU A 190 -4.37 -16.96 7.47
N GLY A 191 -5.17 -16.30 8.31
CA GLY A 191 -6.52 -15.85 7.94
C GLY A 191 -6.55 -14.80 6.82
N TYR A 192 -5.43 -14.14 6.53
CA TYR A 192 -5.32 -13.24 5.40
C TYR A 192 -5.02 -14.01 4.11
N SER A 193 -5.81 -13.80 3.04
CA SER A 193 -5.66 -14.50 1.75
C SER A 193 -4.24 -14.41 1.18
N ILE A 194 -3.58 -13.28 1.31
CA ILE A 194 -2.17 -13.13 0.89
C ILE A 194 -1.22 -14.12 1.57
N ASN A 195 -1.49 -14.51 2.82
CA ASN A 195 -0.66 -15.44 3.58
C ASN A 195 -1.15 -16.88 3.45
N GLY A 196 -2.45 -17.13 3.72
CA GLY A 196 -3.03 -18.48 3.75
C GLY A 196 -3.24 -19.06 2.36
N ASP A 197 -3.73 -18.26 1.39
CA ASP A 197 -4.00 -18.78 0.06
C ASP A 197 -2.75 -18.71 -0.84
N ASP A 198 -2.06 -17.56 -0.91
CA ASP A 198 -0.97 -17.37 -1.86
C ASP A 198 0.39 -17.85 -1.32
N ARG A 199 0.88 -17.24 -0.22
CA ARG A 199 2.25 -17.51 0.27
C ARG A 199 2.42 -18.90 0.82
N LEU A 200 1.44 -19.42 1.58
CA LEU A 200 1.45 -20.80 2.06
C LEU A 200 1.39 -21.79 0.90
N SER A 201 0.54 -21.55 -0.10
CA SER A 201 0.50 -22.41 -1.29
C SER A 201 1.81 -22.37 -2.07
N GLY A 202 2.45 -21.20 -2.21
CA GLY A 202 3.77 -21.10 -2.85
C GLY A 202 4.86 -21.84 -2.09
N TYR A 203 4.84 -21.79 -0.76
CA TYR A 203 5.73 -22.56 0.11
C TYR A 203 5.52 -24.07 -0.09
N GLN A 204 4.26 -24.53 -0.10
CA GLN A 204 3.92 -25.95 -0.34
C GLN A 204 4.31 -26.40 -1.74
N ASP A 205 4.10 -25.58 -2.77
CA ASP A 205 4.51 -25.88 -4.15
C ASP A 205 6.02 -26.10 -4.25
N ALA A 206 6.83 -25.28 -3.58
CA ALA A 206 8.29 -25.43 -3.59
C ALA A 206 8.75 -26.71 -2.90
N LEU A 207 8.15 -27.06 -1.76
CA LEU A 207 8.43 -28.32 -1.06
C LEU A 207 8.09 -29.52 -1.93
N ALA A 208 6.90 -29.53 -2.55
CA ALA A 208 6.43 -30.60 -3.40
C ALA A 208 7.35 -30.84 -4.62
N GLU A 209 7.83 -29.76 -5.26
CA GLU A 209 8.77 -29.85 -6.39
C GLU A 209 10.14 -30.38 -5.98
N ALA A 210 10.59 -30.04 -4.76
CA ALA A 210 11.84 -30.57 -4.20
C ALA A 210 11.70 -31.99 -3.62
N GLY A 211 10.47 -32.56 -3.60
CA GLY A 211 10.21 -33.86 -2.99
C GLY A 211 10.28 -33.86 -1.46
N VAL A 212 10.16 -32.70 -0.82
CA VAL A 212 10.16 -32.53 0.64
C VAL A 212 8.73 -32.59 1.15
N GLN A 213 8.50 -33.39 2.19
CA GLN A 213 7.17 -33.51 2.79
C GLN A 213 6.81 -32.23 3.55
N PHE A 214 5.59 -31.72 3.35
CA PHE A 214 5.06 -30.61 4.11
C PHE A 214 4.87 -31.01 5.59
N ASP A 215 5.34 -30.13 6.48
CA ASP A 215 5.15 -30.24 7.93
C ASP A 215 4.54 -28.91 8.44
N ASP A 216 3.36 -28.98 8.99
CA ASP A 216 2.64 -27.82 9.53
C ASP A 216 3.35 -27.17 10.73
N GLN A 217 4.16 -27.93 11.46
CA GLN A 217 4.97 -27.41 12.57
C GLN A 217 6.05 -26.42 12.11
N LEU A 218 6.41 -26.44 10.83
CA LEU A 218 7.34 -25.47 10.23
C LEU A 218 6.65 -24.19 9.74
N VAL A 219 5.33 -24.08 9.89
CA VAL A 219 4.57 -22.87 9.61
C VAL A 219 4.39 -22.10 10.91
N ILE A 220 5.19 -21.06 11.10
CA ILE A 220 5.22 -20.25 12.31
C ILE A 220 4.33 -19.03 12.13
N GLU A 221 3.09 -19.15 12.61
CA GLU A 221 2.15 -18.03 12.64
C GLU A 221 2.45 -17.11 13.83
N THR A 222 2.48 -15.81 13.59
CA THR A 222 2.78 -14.79 14.60
C THR A 222 1.68 -13.73 14.64
N ASP A 223 1.64 -12.92 15.70
CA ASP A 223 0.81 -11.72 15.78
C ASP A 223 1.30 -10.57 14.88
N GLY A 224 2.33 -10.79 14.08
CA GLY A 224 2.98 -9.78 13.23
C GLY A 224 3.98 -8.89 13.97
N SER A 225 4.20 -9.10 15.27
CA SER A 225 5.13 -8.28 16.06
C SER A 225 6.59 -8.78 15.97
N TYR A 226 7.51 -7.81 15.95
CA TYR A 226 8.94 -8.07 16.09
C TYR A 226 9.27 -8.88 17.34
N LYS A 227 8.63 -8.54 18.47
CA LYS A 227 8.96 -9.14 19.76
C LYS A 227 8.66 -10.62 19.79
N GLN A 228 7.54 -11.06 19.28
CA GLN A 228 7.15 -12.47 19.33
C GLN A 228 8.16 -13.34 18.57
N ILE A 229 8.51 -12.99 17.34
CA ILE A 229 9.46 -13.80 16.56
C ILE A 229 10.90 -13.69 17.11
N TYR A 230 11.29 -12.54 17.66
CA TYR A 230 12.56 -12.39 18.36
C TYR A 230 12.67 -13.36 19.53
N ASP A 231 11.64 -13.46 20.39
CA ASP A 231 11.61 -14.36 21.55
C ASP A 231 11.60 -15.86 21.13
N GLN A 232 11.02 -16.17 19.96
CA GLN A 232 10.91 -17.54 19.42
C GLN A 232 12.15 -17.99 18.63
N ALA A 233 13.03 -17.08 18.23
CA ALA A 233 14.12 -17.34 17.31
C ALA A 233 15.05 -18.49 17.75
N LYS A 234 15.40 -18.54 19.05
CA LYS A 234 16.23 -19.61 19.62
C LYS A 234 15.53 -20.97 19.55
N ALA A 235 14.28 -21.03 19.97
CA ALA A 235 13.49 -22.28 19.95
C ALA A 235 13.34 -22.81 18.51
N LEU A 236 13.14 -21.92 17.54
CA LEU A 236 13.09 -22.30 16.13
C LEU A 236 14.42 -22.89 15.62
N ALA A 237 15.55 -22.32 16.00
CA ALA A 237 16.84 -22.89 15.60
C ALA A 237 17.16 -24.21 16.35
N ASP A 238 16.81 -24.30 17.63
CA ASP A 238 16.99 -25.53 18.45
C ASP A 238 16.14 -26.70 17.96
N SER A 239 15.02 -26.45 17.25
CA SER A 239 14.20 -27.50 16.62
C SER A 239 14.82 -28.15 15.38
N GLY A 240 16.02 -27.70 14.96
CA GLY A 240 16.73 -28.21 13.82
C GLY A 240 16.49 -27.44 12.52
N VAL A 241 15.62 -26.42 12.54
CA VAL A 241 15.41 -25.50 11.41
C VAL A 241 16.66 -24.65 11.19
N LYS A 242 17.10 -24.56 9.93
CA LYS A 242 18.32 -23.78 9.55
C LYS A 242 18.06 -22.77 8.45
N ALA A 243 16.81 -22.64 8.01
CA ALA A 243 16.43 -21.63 7.03
C ALA A 243 14.98 -21.22 7.21
N ALA A 244 14.66 -19.96 6.92
CA ALA A 244 13.29 -19.45 6.95
C ALA A 244 13.00 -18.49 5.81
N TYR A 245 11.83 -18.67 5.21
CA TYR A 245 11.17 -17.65 4.42
C TYR A 245 10.23 -16.85 5.33
N VAL A 246 10.43 -15.53 5.40
CA VAL A 246 9.70 -14.63 6.29
C VAL A 246 8.89 -13.65 5.47
N THR A 247 7.57 -13.61 5.69
CA THR A 247 6.61 -12.91 4.82
C THR A 247 6.65 -11.38 4.90
N ASN A 248 7.39 -10.80 5.85
CA ASN A 248 7.63 -9.36 5.91
C ASN A 248 8.98 -9.02 6.61
N ASP A 249 9.52 -7.85 6.28
CA ASP A 249 10.86 -7.45 6.72
C ASP A 249 10.96 -7.17 8.22
N HIS A 250 9.86 -6.70 8.85
CA HIS A 250 9.85 -6.43 10.29
C HIS A 250 10.01 -7.71 11.11
N LEU A 251 9.31 -8.78 10.71
CA LEU A 251 9.49 -10.11 11.29
C LEU A 251 10.89 -10.67 10.97
N ALA A 252 11.38 -10.48 9.73
CA ALA A 252 12.70 -10.97 9.34
C ALA A 252 13.83 -10.33 10.17
N VAL A 253 13.75 -9.04 10.49
CA VAL A 253 14.68 -8.37 11.40
C VAL A 253 14.52 -8.87 12.83
N GLY A 254 13.28 -9.16 13.27
CA GLY A 254 13.03 -9.77 14.59
C GLY A 254 13.71 -11.13 14.71
N LEU A 255 13.51 -12.00 13.72
CA LEU A 255 14.16 -13.31 13.67
C LEU A 255 15.68 -13.18 13.64
N LEU A 256 16.23 -12.33 12.76
CA LEU A 256 17.68 -12.10 12.63
C LEU A 256 18.30 -11.67 13.96
N ASN A 257 17.70 -10.69 14.65
CA ASN A 257 18.22 -10.19 15.92
C ASN A 257 18.13 -11.23 17.02
N GLY A 258 17.00 -11.97 17.10
CA GLY A 258 16.81 -13.03 18.05
C GLY A 258 17.83 -14.18 17.86
N LEU A 259 18.11 -14.58 16.63
CA LEU A 259 19.18 -15.56 16.33
C LEU A 259 20.56 -15.03 16.73
N THR A 260 20.87 -13.80 16.34
CA THR A 260 22.18 -13.18 16.60
C THR A 260 22.47 -13.05 18.10
N ASP A 261 21.50 -12.58 18.88
CA ASP A 261 21.64 -12.41 20.34
C ASP A 261 21.75 -13.74 21.09
N ASN A 262 21.34 -14.85 20.46
CA ASN A 262 21.54 -16.21 20.94
C ASN A 262 22.80 -16.89 20.35
N GLY A 263 23.67 -16.14 19.66
CA GLY A 263 24.97 -16.62 19.14
C GLY A 263 24.84 -17.45 17.85
N ILE A 264 23.68 -17.50 17.21
CA ILE A 264 23.42 -18.22 15.95
C ILE A 264 23.79 -17.30 14.79
N LYS A 265 24.73 -17.73 13.95
CA LYS A 265 25.28 -16.91 12.89
C LYS A 265 24.45 -17.01 11.61
N VAL A 266 24.04 -15.84 11.08
CA VAL A 266 23.40 -15.72 9.77
C VAL A 266 24.45 -15.23 8.77
N PRO A 267 24.70 -15.90 7.64
CA PRO A 267 23.99 -17.04 7.08
C PRO A 267 24.56 -18.42 7.45
N THR A 268 25.61 -18.51 8.25
CA THR A 268 26.41 -19.74 8.43
C THR A 268 25.60 -20.87 9.08
N ASP A 269 24.88 -20.56 10.15
CA ASP A 269 24.10 -21.51 10.96
C ASP A 269 22.62 -21.46 10.60
N PHE A 270 22.13 -20.31 10.10
CA PHE A 270 20.74 -20.09 9.74
C PHE A 270 20.62 -19.13 8.56
N GLU A 271 19.80 -19.44 7.56
CA GLU A 271 19.55 -18.57 6.40
C GLU A 271 18.16 -17.93 6.45
N ILE A 272 18.05 -16.67 6.01
CA ILE A 272 16.79 -15.91 6.01
C ILE A 272 16.56 -15.27 4.65
N ILE A 273 15.35 -15.48 4.08
CA ILE A 273 14.84 -14.70 2.95
C ILE A 273 13.60 -13.93 3.43
N SER A 274 13.60 -12.62 3.24
CA SER A 274 12.49 -11.71 3.53
C SER A 274 11.61 -11.43 2.30
N SER A 275 10.56 -10.63 2.42
CA SER A 275 9.51 -10.56 1.39
C SER A 275 9.14 -9.18 0.84
N ASN A 276 9.75 -8.08 1.26
CA ASN A 276 9.29 -6.75 0.82
C ASN A 276 10.41 -5.84 0.27
N ASP A 277 11.65 -6.13 0.62
CA ASP A 277 12.85 -5.33 0.29
C ASP A 277 12.77 -3.86 0.69
N THR A 278 12.16 -3.57 1.84
CA THR A 278 12.11 -2.23 2.41
C THR A 278 13.48 -1.81 2.97
N THR A 279 13.57 -0.59 3.49
CA THR A 279 14.79 -0.08 4.14
C THR A 279 15.30 -0.98 5.26
N TYR A 280 14.45 -1.75 5.93
CA TYR A 280 14.84 -2.68 6.99
C TYR A 280 15.87 -3.71 6.50
N THR A 281 15.70 -4.27 5.31
CA THR A 281 16.60 -5.32 4.76
C THR A 281 18.01 -4.82 4.49
N ARG A 282 18.18 -3.53 4.27
CA ARG A 282 19.46 -2.87 3.96
C ARG A 282 20.15 -2.27 5.20
N LEU A 283 19.37 -1.95 6.24
CA LEU A 283 19.89 -1.31 7.46
C LEU A 283 20.33 -2.32 8.52
N CYS A 284 19.82 -3.56 8.52
CA CYS A 284 20.26 -4.62 9.44
C CYS A 284 21.63 -5.20 9.06
N ARG A 285 22.24 -5.97 9.96
CA ARG A 285 23.52 -6.69 9.75
C ARG A 285 23.42 -8.12 10.29
N PRO A 286 23.65 -9.12 9.41
CA PRO A 286 23.86 -9.03 7.95
C PRO A 286 22.66 -8.45 7.22
N MET A 287 22.87 -7.86 6.03
CA MET A 287 21.78 -7.39 5.19
C MET A 287 20.93 -8.59 4.71
N LEU A 288 19.60 -8.43 4.72
CA LEU A 288 18.68 -9.49 4.36
C LEU A 288 18.52 -9.66 2.85
N THR A 289 18.68 -10.89 2.37
CA THR A 289 18.16 -11.34 1.07
C THR A 289 16.65 -11.23 1.10
N SER A 290 16.06 -10.67 0.06
CA SER A 290 14.63 -10.39 0.05
C SER A 290 13.99 -10.51 -1.33
N ILE A 291 12.73 -10.90 -1.38
CA ILE A 291 11.87 -10.64 -2.53
C ILE A 291 11.73 -9.11 -2.63
N SER A 292 12.19 -8.56 -3.74
CA SER A 292 12.03 -7.15 -4.07
C SER A 292 10.74 -6.95 -4.85
N GLN A 293 9.82 -6.23 -4.24
CA GLN A 293 8.56 -5.82 -4.86
C GLN A 293 8.72 -4.38 -5.38
N PRO A 294 8.16 -4.03 -6.56
CA PRO A 294 8.21 -2.67 -7.06
C PRO A 294 7.17 -1.78 -6.35
N LEU A 295 7.39 -1.52 -5.04
CA LEU A 295 6.40 -0.88 -4.15
C LEU A 295 5.92 0.48 -4.66
N TYR A 296 6.86 1.33 -5.10
CA TYR A 296 6.51 2.61 -5.70
C TYR A 296 5.61 2.43 -6.94
N ASP A 297 5.96 1.50 -7.84
CA ASP A 297 5.18 1.27 -9.06
C ASP A 297 3.80 0.66 -8.76
N ILE A 298 3.69 -0.22 -7.75
CA ILE A 298 2.39 -0.73 -7.28
C ILE A 298 1.50 0.45 -6.87
N GLY A 299 2.02 1.38 -6.08
CA GLY A 299 1.29 2.60 -5.69
C GLY A 299 0.92 3.48 -6.89
N ALA A 300 1.87 3.75 -7.76
CA ALA A 300 1.69 4.58 -8.95
C ALA A 300 0.64 4.00 -9.93
N VAL A 301 0.72 2.69 -10.19
CA VAL A 301 -0.22 1.99 -11.07
C VAL A 301 -1.61 1.93 -10.44
N SER A 302 -1.70 1.73 -9.11
CA SER A 302 -2.98 1.75 -8.39
C SER A 302 -3.70 3.09 -8.53
N MET A 303 -2.97 4.21 -8.42
CA MET A 303 -3.57 5.53 -8.61
C MET A 303 -3.99 5.77 -10.06
N ARG A 304 -3.22 5.31 -11.05
CA ARG A 304 -3.61 5.39 -12.46
C ARG A 304 -4.86 4.56 -12.74
N LEU A 305 -4.93 3.34 -12.21
CA LEU A 305 -6.10 2.47 -12.34
C LEU A 305 -7.33 3.14 -11.72
N LEU A 306 -7.18 3.69 -10.50
CA LEU A 306 -8.26 4.42 -9.84
C LEU A 306 -8.73 5.63 -10.67
N THR A 307 -7.81 6.37 -11.29
CA THR A 307 -8.16 7.50 -12.15
C THR A 307 -9.01 7.06 -13.34
N LYS A 308 -8.63 5.95 -14.01
CA LYS A 308 -9.42 5.37 -15.10
C LYS A 308 -10.84 4.98 -14.64
N LEU A 309 -10.96 4.38 -13.45
CA LEU A 309 -12.26 4.01 -12.87
C LEU A 309 -13.13 5.23 -12.56
N MET A 310 -12.54 6.33 -12.06
CA MET A 310 -13.24 7.59 -11.81
C MET A 310 -13.69 8.30 -13.10
N GLU A 311 -13.07 8.01 -14.23
CA GLU A 311 -13.40 8.57 -15.56
C GLU A 311 -14.34 7.67 -16.37
N ASP A 312 -14.74 6.52 -15.81
CA ASP A 312 -15.64 5.53 -16.44
C ASP A 312 -15.19 5.06 -17.85
N THR A 313 -13.89 4.84 -17.99
CA THR A 313 -13.30 4.33 -19.25
C THR A 313 -13.48 2.81 -19.34
N ASP A 314 -13.91 2.31 -20.51
CA ASP A 314 -14.24 0.88 -20.72
C ASP A 314 -13.01 -0.08 -20.74
N ASP A 315 -11.80 0.46 -20.78
CA ASP A 315 -10.55 -0.34 -20.84
C ASP A 315 -10.03 -0.64 -19.42
N ARG A 316 -10.55 -1.72 -18.80
CA ARG A 316 -10.28 -2.08 -17.39
C ARG A 316 -9.55 -3.41 -17.29
N GLU A 317 -8.27 -3.37 -16.94
CA GLU A 317 -7.63 -4.51 -16.27
C GLU A 317 -8.03 -4.51 -14.80
N ASN A 318 -8.71 -5.57 -14.34
CA ASN A 318 -9.15 -5.65 -12.94
C ASN A 318 -8.05 -6.16 -12.00
N ASP A 319 -7.05 -6.86 -12.49
CA ASP A 319 -5.94 -7.41 -11.70
C ASP A 319 -4.62 -7.17 -12.46
N VAL A 320 -3.83 -6.21 -11.98
CA VAL A 320 -2.53 -5.85 -12.55
C VAL A 320 -1.44 -6.51 -11.73
N ILE A 321 -0.75 -7.47 -12.33
CA ILE A 321 0.37 -8.18 -11.70
C ILE A 321 1.68 -7.58 -12.22
N LEU A 322 2.48 -7.03 -11.30
CA LEU A 322 3.82 -6.51 -11.59
C LEU A 322 4.89 -7.57 -11.28
N ASP A 323 6.01 -7.49 -12.00
CA ASP A 323 7.12 -8.40 -11.78
C ASP A 323 7.81 -8.14 -10.43
N HIS A 324 8.32 -9.21 -9.82
CA HIS A 324 9.17 -9.18 -8.64
C HIS A 324 10.54 -9.79 -8.98
N SER A 325 11.50 -9.63 -8.08
CA SER A 325 12.81 -10.28 -8.16
C SER A 325 13.30 -10.66 -6.76
N ILE A 326 14.32 -11.53 -6.67
CA ILE A 326 14.99 -11.83 -5.41
C ILE A 326 16.35 -11.14 -5.41
N VAL A 327 16.54 -10.21 -4.49
CA VAL A 327 17.81 -9.50 -4.27
C VAL A 327 18.65 -10.26 -3.25
N SER A 328 19.72 -10.90 -3.73
CA SER A 328 20.68 -11.63 -2.87
C SER A 328 21.50 -10.67 -2.04
N ARG A 329 21.59 -10.97 -0.72
CA ARG A 329 22.42 -10.23 0.24
C ARG A 329 23.12 -11.21 1.19
N GLN A 330 23.46 -10.75 2.36
CA GLN A 330 24.32 -11.46 3.31
C GLN A 330 23.59 -12.49 4.18
N SER A 331 22.27 -12.51 4.21
CA SER A 331 21.51 -13.45 5.04
C SER A 331 21.28 -14.82 4.41
N THR A 332 21.74 -15.02 3.17
CA THR A 332 21.83 -16.31 2.51
C THR A 332 23.22 -16.52 1.96
N ARG A 333 23.63 -17.79 1.79
CA ARG A 333 24.87 -18.13 1.08
C ARG A 333 24.78 -17.64 -0.37
N LEU A 334 25.91 -17.24 -0.93
CA LEU A 334 26.01 -16.97 -2.36
C LEU A 334 26.00 -18.32 -3.09
N GLN A 335 25.27 -18.39 -4.18
CA GLN A 335 25.34 -19.52 -5.13
C GLN A 335 26.67 -19.52 -5.84
#